data_c13ac542ce0230cd06e9d23d9db58640
#
_entry.id   c13ac542ce0230cd06e9d23d9db58640
#
_cell.length_a   1.000
_cell.length_b   1.000
_cell.length_c   1.000
_cell.angle_alpha   90.00
_cell.angle_beta   90.00
_cell.angle_gamma   90.00
#
_symmetry.space_group_name_H-M   'P 1'
#
loop_
_entity.id
_entity.type
_entity.pdbx_description
1 polymer ?
#
loop_
_entity_poly.entity_id
_entity_poly.type
_entity_poly.pdbx_seq_one_letter_code
_entity_poly.pdbx_strand_id
1 'polypeptide(L)'
;MHLLSWNAWGRALQLAAIGLTMAAAAVSAGEPVFTHVVTREETLIALSRRLLADPRQWPQLQQHNRIADPRRIPVGTVLKIPVRLLATEPVPARVLSASGEVSGPQGVAVAAGQALPQGARLQAGDGGQATLQLVDGTVLRLRAGSAVQVETSRRLPGSGGALSGVKVEDGQVEVQAQKRPGAGAPGFQISTPQGLLGVRGTEFRVSVDARAETTRNEVLEGQVMTEGRDGRAGRSVAAGFGVVVDRSGTVTPPVRLLAPPDVSAWPALQERVLVRFPIRPQPAVVAYRAQVAAAADPAFERVLQDVRSTGAELRLVDLPNGDYRIRVRAEDAQGLQGRDALHLFTLKARPEPPLPTGPGPKAVVSGARLDLAWASVDEARSYRLQLARDEAMREPIQDQRTLAGTAWSVDALAPGVYFWRLASERSATDQGPFGPVQRVELRALPAPLPPPRVGEDSLKLAWEGLPGQTFEVEFARSADFAVLELTRRTEQSALELRLPGTGRYWVRMRARDPDGFVGPYTAPQAFTVPNCLRDGQQRCVGGADGGSVLISP
;
A
#
# COMPACT_ATOMS: atom_id res chain seq x y z
N MET A 1 49.71 55.36 29.87
CA MET A 1 51.01 55.57 30.53
C MET A 1 51.88 54.38 30.17
N HIS A 2 52.98 54.72 29.47
CA HIS A 2 54.18 53.94 29.16
C HIS A 2 54.05 52.71 28.33
N LEU A 3 54.33 52.72 27.00
CA LEU A 3 55.60 53.03 26.25
C LEU A 3 56.74 52.07 26.56
N LEU A 4 57.19 51.42 25.58
CA LEU A 4 58.55 51.27 25.01
C LEU A 4 58.75 49.83 24.53
N SER A 5 58.77 49.48 23.24
CA SER A 5 59.76 49.67 22.15
C SER A 5 61.04 48.83 22.32
N TRP A 6 61.37 48.22 21.24
CA TRP A 6 62.62 48.04 20.48
C TRP A 6 63.14 46.60 20.29
N ASN A 7 63.22 46.26 19.13
CA ASN A 7 64.23 46.04 18.05
C ASN A 7 64.76 44.59 17.95
N ALA A 8 64.46 44.01 16.87
CA ALA A 8 65.32 43.70 15.72
C ALA A 8 66.59 42.94 16.02
N TRP A 9 66.74 41.75 15.49
CA TRP A 9 67.93 41.31 14.71
C TRP A 9 67.58 40.03 13.95
N GLY A 10 67.74 40.06 12.60
CA GLY A 10 67.55 38.99 11.72
C GLY A 10 68.60 37.90 11.81
N ARG A 11 68.15 36.68 11.50
CA ARG A 11 68.96 35.61 10.90
C ARG A 11 68.13 34.79 9.95
N ALA A 12 68.55 34.88 8.71
CA ALA A 12 68.09 33.96 7.66
C ALA A 12 68.44 32.53 8.03
N LEU A 13 67.44 31.63 8.04
CA LEU A 13 67.63 30.20 8.04
C LEU A 13 66.90 29.65 6.80
N GLN A 14 67.69 29.15 5.87
CA GLN A 14 67.26 28.38 4.71
C GLN A 14 66.52 27.15 5.19
N LEU A 15 65.19 27.10 4.95
CA LEU A 15 64.44 25.89 5.07
C LEU A 15 64.57 25.12 3.74
N ALA A 16 65.35 24.05 3.80
CA ALA A 16 65.39 23.03 2.76
C ALA A 16 64.00 22.37 2.72
N ALA A 17 63.29 22.54 1.62
CA ALA A 17 62.08 21.81 1.31
C ALA A 17 62.44 20.33 1.03
N ILE A 18 62.28 19.50 2.04
CA ILE A 18 62.25 18.04 1.91
C ILE A 18 60.87 17.72 1.32
N GLY A 19 60.82 17.56 0.00
CA GLY A 19 59.69 17.04 -0.72
C GLY A 19 59.45 15.58 -0.29
N LEU A 20 58.51 15.37 0.66
CA LEU A 20 58.02 14.07 0.98
C LEU A 20 57.03 13.68 -0.15
N THR A 21 57.56 13.05 -1.18
CA THR A 21 56.74 12.32 -2.16
C THR A 21 56.10 11.18 -1.39
N MET A 22 54.82 11.35 -0.98
CA MET A 22 53.95 10.23 -0.63
C MET A 22 53.76 9.41 -1.88
N ALA A 23 54.58 8.39 -2.06
CA ALA A 23 54.28 7.30 -2.93
C ALA A 23 53.00 6.68 -2.39
N ALA A 24 51.88 6.92 -3.07
CA ALA A 24 50.65 6.16 -2.87
C ALA A 24 51.03 4.69 -3.09
N ALA A 25 51.22 3.94 -2.03
CA ALA A 25 51.31 2.50 -2.10
C ALA A 25 49.97 2.04 -2.64
N ALA A 26 49.94 1.71 -3.93
CA ALA A 26 48.87 0.96 -4.53
C ALA A 26 48.77 -0.35 -3.76
N VAL A 27 47.78 -0.47 -2.89
CA VAL A 27 47.45 -1.70 -2.19
C VAL A 27 47.04 -2.67 -3.29
N SER A 28 47.91 -3.62 -3.59
CA SER A 28 47.71 -4.73 -4.50
C SER A 28 46.61 -5.61 -3.90
N ALA A 29 45.36 -5.40 -4.32
CA ALA A 29 44.35 -6.45 -4.28
C ALA A 29 44.97 -7.63 -5.01
N GLY A 30 45.10 -8.80 -4.35
CA GLY A 30 45.75 -9.95 -4.92
C GLY A 30 45.19 -10.24 -6.31
N GLU A 31 46.09 -10.44 -7.30
CA GLU A 31 45.70 -10.68 -8.69
C GLU A 31 44.64 -11.77 -8.78
N PRO A 32 43.49 -11.53 -9.44
CA PRO A 32 42.41 -12.51 -9.54
C PRO A 32 42.91 -13.75 -10.26
N VAL A 33 42.69 -14.90 -9.66
CA VAL A 33 43.15 -16.22 -10.17
C VAL A 33 41.97 -17.13 -10.50
N PHE A 34 42.07 -17.80 -11.65
CA PHE A 34 41.20 -18.90 -11.99
C PHE A 34 41.87 -20.20 -11.47
N THR A 35 41.10 -21.11 -10.87
CA THR A 35 41.62 -22.36 -10.40
C THR A 35 41.15 -23.52 -11.27
N HIS A 36 42.10 -24.41 -11.65
CA HIS A 36 41.84 -25.60 -12.42
C HIS A 36 42.34 -26.83 -11.63
N VAL A 37 41.52 -27.85 -11.49
CA VAL A 37 41.92 -29.12 -10.88
C VAL A 37 42.45 -30.03 -11.97
N VAL A 38 43.72 -30.43 -11.87
CA VAL A 38 44.38 -31.29 -12.84
C VAL A 38 43.72 -32.67 -12.87
N THR A 39 43.34 -33.09 -14.08
CA THR A 39 42.80 -34.42 -14.35
C THR A 39 43.86 -35.38 -14.93
N ARG A 40 43.50 -36.65 -15.17
CA ARG A 40 44.42 -37.60 -15.80
C ARG A 40 44.89 -37.09 -17.16
N GLU A 41 46.18 -37.36 -17.47
CA GLU A 41 46.84 -37.04 -18.75
C GLU A 41 47.01 -35.54 -19.06
N GLU A 42 46.67 -34.64 -18.14
CA GLU A 42 46.92 -33.22 -18.31
C GLU A 42 48.39 -32.89 -17.96
N THR A 43 49.01 -32.13 -18.85
CA THR A 43 50.35 -31.55 -18.61
C THR A 43 50.21 -30.02 -18.59
N LEU A 44 51.17 -29.32 -17.98
CA LEU A 44 51.14 -27.85 -17.93
C LEU A 44 51.14 -27.22 -19.33
N ILE A 45 51.89 -27.83 -20.28
CA ILE A 45 51.93 -27.37 -21.64
C ILE A 45 50.61 -27.57 -22.37
N ALA A 46 49.95 -28.75 -22.18
CA ALA A 46 48.64 -29.01 -22.78
C ALA A 46 47.56 -28.06 -22.19
N LEU A 47 47.57 -27.85 -20.87
CA LEU A 47 46.71 -26.90 -20.19
C LEU A 47 46.92 -25.47 -20.65
N SER A 48 48.19 -25.09 -20.84
CA SER A 48 48.52 -23.72 -21.36
C SER A 48 48.00 -23.50 -22.77
N ARG A 49 48.09 -24.51 -23.66
CA ARG A 49 47.49 -24.42 -25.00
C ARG A 49 45.99 -24.28 -25.02
N ARG A 50 45.34 -24.88 -24.03
CA ARG A 50 43.86 -24.84 -23.89
C ARG A 50 43.37 -23.60 -23.19
N LEU A 51 44.07 -23.14 -22.17
CA LEU A 51 43.56 -22.15 -21.23
C LEU A 51 44.15 -20.74 -21.40
N LEU A 52 45.42 -20.63 -21.88
CA LEU A 52 46.08 -19.33 -21.93
C LEU A 52 45.88 -18.63 -23.27
N ALA A 53 45.85 -17.30 -23.22
CA ALA A 53 45.81 -16.43 -24.41
C ALA A 53 47.08 -16.61 -25.27
N ASP A 54 48.23 -16.70 -24.62
CA ASP A 54 49.51 -17.10 -25.24
C ASP A 54 50.06 -18.37 -24.55
N PRO A 55 50.00 -19.52 -25.20
CA PRO A 55 50.51 -20.79 -24.64
C PRO A 55 52.00 -20.74 -24.24
N ARG A 56 52.79 -19.81 -24.83
CA ARG A 56 54.21 -19.66 -24.49
C ARG A 56 54.44 -19.16 -23.06
N GLN A 57 53.42 -18.61 -22.44
CA GLN A 57 53.46 -18.14 -21.05
C GLN A 57 53.35 -19.28 -20.00
N TRP A 58 53.38 -20.52 -20.41
CA TRP A 58 53.36 -21.68 -19.46
C TRP A 58 54.44 -21.59 -18.37
N PRO A 59 55.67 -21.00 -18.58
CA PRO A 59 56.64 -20.87 -17.50
C PRO A 59 56.18 -19.96 -16.37
N GLN A 60 55.41 -18.90 -16.67
CA GLN A 60 54.80 -18.02 -15.65
C GLN A 60 53.81 -18.83 -14.81
N LEU A 61 52.98 -19.69 -15.43
CA LEU A 61 52.06 -20.57 -14.75
C LEU A 61 52.78 -21.58 -13.88
N GLN A 62 53.92 -22.17 -14.34
CA GLN A 62 54.78 -23.05 -13.59
C GLN A 62 55.33 -22.37 -12.33
N GLN A 63 55.91 -21.17 -12.49
CA GLN A 63 56.48 -20.41 -11.41
C GLN A 63 55.43 -20.01 -10.36
N HIS A 64 54.25 -19.49 -10.85
CA HIS A 64 53.15 -19.07 -9.99
C HIS A 64 52.63 -20.22 -9.11
N ASN A 65 52.61 -21.46 -9.63
CA ASN A 65 52.14 -22.65 -8.92
C ASN A 65 53.25 -23.48 -8.30
N ARG A 66 54.52 -23.06 -8.42
CA ARG A 66 55.70 -23.80 -7.90
C ARG A 66 55.76 -25.26 -8.38
N ILE A 67 55.46 -25.50 -9.66
CA ILE A 67 55.41 -26.84 -10.24
C ILE A 67 56.86 -27.27 -10.58
N ALA A 68 57.29 -28.39 -10.01
CA ALA A 68 58.66 -28.91 -10.24
C ALA A 68 58.83 -29.46 -11.66
N ASP A 69 57.93 -30.31 -12.13
CA ASP A 69 57.96 -30.89 -13.47
C ASP A 69 56.68 -30.50 -14.27
N PRO A 70 56.79 -29.67 -15.32
CA PRO A 70 55.64 -29.25 -16.12
C PRO A 70 55.01 -30.37 -16.96
N ARG A 71 55.67 -31.52 -17.08
CA ARG A 71 55.18 -32.70 -17.80
C ARG A 71 54.46 -33.68 -16.90
N ARG A 72 54.68 -33.63 -15.59
CA ARG A 72 54.11 -34.54 -14.58
C ARG A 72 53.51 -33.77 -13.42
N ILE A 73 52.26 -33.39 -13.57
CA ILE A 73 51.50 -32.74 -12.49
C ILE A 73 50.64 -33.81 -11.84
N PRO A 74 50.66 -33.98 -10.51
CA PRO A 74 49.78 -34.93 -9.83
C PRO A 74 48.31 -34.64 -10.11
N VAL A 75 47.52 -35.69 -10.39
CA VAL A 75 46.05 -35.57 -10.50
C VAL A 75 45.47 -35.02 -9.20
N GLY A 76 44.53 -34.09 -9.31
CA GLY A 76 43.96 -33.42 -8.15
C GLY A 76 44.73 -32.15 -7.73
N THR A 77 45.89 -31.85 -8.35
CA THR A 77 46.57 -30.57 -8.09
C THR A 77 45.70 -29.40 -8.49
N VAL A 78 45.54 -28.45 -7.59
CA VAL A 78 44.78 -27.21 -7.83
C VAL A 78 45.74 -26.16 -8.41
N LEU A 79 45.65 -25.92 -9.72
CA LEU A 79 46.41 -24.87 -10.38
C LEU A 79 45.74 -23.53 -10.23
N LYS A 80 46.48 -22.52 -9.80
CA LYS A 80 46.08 -21.13 -9.75
C LYS A 80 46.56 -20.41 -11.01
N ILE A 81 45.66 -20.01 -11.87
CA ILE A 81 45.97 -19.37 -13.16
C ILE A 81 45.60 -17.89 -13.08
N PRO A 82 46.54 -16.96 -13.12
CA PRO A 82 46.24 -15.54 -13.16
C PRO A 82 45.30 -15.21 -14.31
N VAL A 83 44.19 -14.48 -14.02
CA VAL A 83 43.15 -14.18 -15.02
C VAL A 83 43.71 -13.48 -16.24
N ARG A 84 44.73 -12.65 -16.08
CA ARG A 84 45.40 -11.94 -17.19
C ARG A 84 46.06 -12.90 -18.21
N LEU A 85 46.37 -14.12 -17.84
CA LEU A 85 46.96 -15.12 -18.73
C LEU A 85 45.92 -15.93 -19.49
N LEU A 86 44.64 -15.93 -19.08
CA LEU A 86 43.60 -16.74 -19.69
C LEU A 86 43.18 -16.25 -21.05
N ALA A 87 42.90 -17.17 -21.95
CA ALA A 87 42.17 -16.87 -23.20
C ALA A 87 40.72 -16.52 -22.82
N THR A 88 40.30 -15.32 -23.15
CA THR A 88 38.95 -14.86 -22.81
C THR A 88 38.30 -14.18 -24.03
N GLU A 89 36.99 -14.39 -24.16
CA GLU A 89 36.16 -13.74 -25.19
C GLU A 89 35.17 -12.81 -24.49
N PRO A 90 35.06 -11.55 -24.92
CA PRO A 90 34.06 -10.64 -24.40
C PRO A 90 32.66 -11.13 -24.81
N VAL A 91 31.74 -11.20 -23.86
CA VAL A 91 30.33 -11.53 -24.08
C VAL A 91 29.50 -10.48 -23.35
N PRO A 92 28.63 -9.74 -24.03
CA PRO A 92 27.84 -8.71 -23.36
C PRO A 92 26.85 -9.32 -22.36
N ALA A 93 26.56 -8.59 -21.29
CA ALA A 93 25.41 -8.85 -20.43
C ALA A 93 24.13 -8.57 -21.20
N ARG A 94 23.03 -9.19 -20.83
CA ARG A 94 21.72 -9.03 -21.49
C ARG A 94 20.71 -8.41 -20.55
N VAL A 95 19.98 -7.42 -21.02
CA VAL A 95 18.83 -6.87 -20.32
C VAL A 95 17.64 -7.82 -20.51
N LEU A 96 17.13 -8.42 -19.44
CA LEU A 96 15.95 -9.27 -19.49
C LEU A 96 14.67 -8.46 -19.45
N SER A 97 14.65 -7.43 -18.60
CA SER A 97 13.53 -6.49 -18.48
C SER A 97 14.02 -5.10 -18.08
N ALA A 98 13.29 -4.08 -18.49
CA ALA A 98 13.46 -2.71 -18.04
C ALA A 98 12.10 -2.04 -17.97
N SER A 99 11.84 -1.29 -16.91
CA SER A 99 10.60 -0.53 -16.74
C SER A 99 10.86 0.77 -15.99
N GLY A 100 10.03 1.77 -16.23
CA GLY A 100 10.27 3.12 -15.76
C GLY A 100 11.48 3.77 -16.43
N GLU A 101 12.09 4.75 -15.78
CA GLU A 101 13.24 5.47 -16.30
C GLU A 101 14.53 4.66 -16.09
N VAL A 102 15.00 4.01 -17.15
CA VAL A 102 16.27 3.25 -17.13
C VAL A 102 17.13 3.74 -18.27
N SER A 103 18.33 4.24 -17.95
CA SER A 103 19.31 4.71 -18.93
C SER A 103 20.57 3.86 -18.92
N GLY A 104 21.10 3.63 -20.11
CA GLY A 104 22.36 2.93 -20.37
C GLY A 104 23.51 3.87 -20.71
N PRO A 105 24.52 3.38 -21.47
CA PRO A 105 25.62 4.20 -21.91
C PRO A 105 25.14 5.47 -22.64
N GLN A 106 25.80 6.60 -22.35
CA GLN A 106 25.49 7.91 -22.91
C GLN A 106 24.08 8.44 -22.58
N GLY A 107 23.41 7.89 -21.54
CA GLY A 107 22.07 8.32 -21.13
C GLY A 107 20.93 7.80 -22.02
N VAL A 108 21.21 6.88 -22.94
CA VAL A 108 20.18 6.31 -23.83
C VAL A 108 19.28 5.36 -23.06
N ALA A 109 17.96 5.44 -23.29
CA ALA A 109 16.99 4.53 -22.69
C ALA A 109 17.28 3.07 -23.06
N VAL A 110 17.10 2.17 -22.10
CA VAL A 110 17.41 0.74 -22.26
C VAL A 110 16.12 -0.06 -22.38
N ALA A 111 16.13 -1.03 -23.30
CA ALA A 111 15.00 -1.93 -23.52
C ALA A 111 15.37 -3.40 -23.24
N ALA A 112 14.35 -4.21 -23.01
CA ALA A 112 14.51 -5.66 -22.92
C ALA A 112 15.14 -6.25 -24.17
N GLY A 113 16.06 -7.23 -24.01
CA GLY A 113 16.82 -7.85 -25.09
C GLY A 113 18.12 -7.13 -25.46
N GLN A 114 18.32 -5.89 -24.99
CA GLN A 114 19.53 -5.12 -25.30
C GLN A 114 20.79 -5.76 -24.70
N ALA A 115 21.88 -5.74 -25.49
CA ALA A 115 23.20 -6.18 -25.06
C ALA A 115 23.97 -5.03 -24.41
N LEU A 116 24.55 -5.28 -23.25
CA LEU A 116 25.40 -4.33 -22.51
C LEU A 116 26.83 -4.84 -22.48
N PRO A 117 27.75 -4.22 -23.23
CA PRO A 117 29.15 -4.63 -23.27
C PRO A 117 29.83 -4.38 -21.91
N GLN A 118 31.00 -5.00 -21.73
CA GLN A 118 31.90 -4.68 -20.63
C GLN A 118 32.21 -3.17 -20.63
N GLY A 119 32.16 -2.55 -19.46
CA GLY A 119 32.30 -1.10 -19.27
C GLY A 119 30.97 -0.34 -19.33
N ALA A 120 29.89 -0.95 -19.81
CA ALA A 120 28.58 -0.30 -19.86
C ALA A 120 28.06 0.03 -18.45
N ARG A 121 27.57 1.25 -18.29
CA ARG A 121 26.88 1.74 -17.08
C ARG A 121 25.37 1.71 -17.31
N LEU A 122 24.64 1.28 -16.30
CA LEU A 122 23.19 1.26 -16.26
C LEU A 122 22.72 2.02 -15.03
N GLN A 123 21.74 2.90 -15.22
CA GLN A 123 21.16 3.70 -14.15
C GLN A 123 19.64 3.57 -14.18
N ALA A 124 19.05 3.17 -13.05
CA ALA A 124 17.63 3.19 -12.81
C ALA A 124 17.28 4.46 -12.03
N GLY A 125 16.46 5.33 -12.61
CA GLY A 125 15.95 6.55 -11.97
C GLY A 125 14.87 6.26 -10.94
N ASP A 126 14.18 7.29 -10.48
CA ASP A 126 13.06 7.16 -9.57
C ASP A 126 11.93 6.37 -10.25
N GLY A 127 11.54 5.24 -9.64
CA GLY A 127 10.60 4.29 -10.24
C GLY A 127 11.17 3.42 -11.37
N GLY A 128 12.43 3.63 -11.78
CA GLY A 128 13.14 2.80 -12.74
C GLY A 128 13.57 1.47 -12.14
N GLN A 129 13.57 0.41 -12.94
CA GLN A 129 14.07 -0.90 -12.55
C GLN A 129 14.49 -1.71 -13.77
N ALA A 130 15.50 -2.55 -13.61
CA ALA A 130 15.99 -3.42 -14.68
C ALA A 130 16.44 -4.77 -14.14
N THR A 131 16.33 -5.79 -14.98
CA THR A 131 16.89 -7.11 -14.72
C THR A 131 17.93 -7.41 -15.75
N LEU A 132 19.15 -7.73 -15.30
CA LEU A 132 20.29 -8.12 -16.13
C LEU A 132 20.61 -9.58 -15.96
N GLN A 133 20.99 -10.24 -17.05
CA GLN A 133 21.64 -11.55 -17.03
C GLN A 133 23.09 -11.42 -17.50
N LEU A 134 24.00 -11.89 -16.66
CA LEU A 134 25.42 -11.92 -16.98
C LEU A 134 25.79 -13.18 -17.77
N VAL A 135 27.02 -13.17 -18.34
CA VAL A 135 27.53 -14.29 -19.15
C VAL A 135 27.57 -15.62 -18.38
N ASP A 136 27.69 -15.59 -17.07
CA ASP A 136 27.69 -16.76 -16.22
C ASP A 136 26.29 -17.26 -15.82
N GLY A 137 25.22 -16.59 -16.29
CA GLY A 137 23.84 -16.87 -15.96
C GLY A 137 23.34 -16.20 -14.67
N THR A 138 24.20 -15.47 -13.96
CA THR A 138 23.80 -14.68 -12.79
C THR A 138 22.75 -13.63 -13.19
N VAL A 139 21.69 -13.51 -12.41
CA VAL A 139 20.63 -12.52 -12.59
C VAL A 139 20.77 -11.44 -11.52
N LEU A 140 20.79 -10.19 -11.98
CA LEU A 140 20.78 -9.00 -11.12
C LEU A 140 19.50 -8.21 -11.36
N ARG A 141 18.81 -7.86 -10.28
CA ARG A 141 17.63 -6.98 -10.31
C ARG A 141 17.99 -5.64 -9.67
N LEU A 142 18.07 -4.62 -10.50
CA LEU A 142 18.31 -3.24 -10.10
C LEU A 142 17.00 -2.62 -9.63
N ARG A 143 17.02 -1.99 -8.48
CA ARG A 143 15.88 -1.25 -7.92
C ARG A 143 15.99 0.23 -8.25
N ALA A 144 14.90 0.97 -8.03
CA ALA A 144 14.86 2.41 -8.23
C ALA A 144 16.03 3.12 -7.53
N GLY A 145 16.59 4.12 -8.16
CA GLY A 145 17.75 4.87 -7.66
C GLY A 145 19.08 4.12 -7.75
N SER A 146 19.16 2.99 -8.46
CA SER A 146 20.39 2.19 -8.52
C SER A 146 21.24 2.52 -9.73
N ALA A 147 22.56 2.51 -9.53
CA ALA A 147 23.57 2.65 -10.59
C ALA A 147 24.56 1.49 -10.54
N VAL A 148 24.74 0.82 -11.68
CA VAL A 148 25.68 -0.29 -11.83
C VAL A 148 26.52 -0.16 -13.08
N GLN A 149 27.71 -0.76 -13.06
CA GLN A 149 28.58 -0.89 -14.23
C GLN A 149 28.99 -2.33 -14.44
N VAL A 150 28.93 -2.84 -15.67
CA VAL A 150 29.43 -4.17 -16.03
C VAL A 150 30.95 -4.10 -16.10
N GLU A 151 31.65 -4.54 -15.04
CA GLU A 151 33.12 -4.47 -14.99
C GLU A 151 33.81 -5.58 -15.78
N THR A 152 33.26 -6.80 -15.66
CA THR A 152 33.81 -7.97 -16.33
C THR A 152 32.68 -8.83 -16.89
N SER A 153 32.77 -9.16 -18.19
CA SER A 153 31.81 -10.07 -18.82
C SER A 153 32.53 -10.83 -19.95
N ARG A 154 33.13 -11.97 -19.58
CA ARG A 154 34.00 -12.74 -20.44
C ARG A 154 33.74 -14.24 -20.33
N ARG A 155 33.74 -14.92 -21.45
CA ARG A 155 33.74 -16.38 -21.52
C ARG A 155 35.16 -16.91 -21.53
N LEU A 156 35.37 -18.08 -20.95
CA LEU A 156 36.63 -18.85 -20.96
C LEU A 156 36.45 -20.06 -21.87
N PRO A 157 36.76 -19.98 -23.18
CA PRO A 157 36.45 -21.05 -24.14
C PRO A 157 37.14 -22.37 -23.77
N GLY A 158 38.39 -22.32 -23.30
CA GLY A 158 39.17 -23.49 -22.95
C GLY A 158 38.68 -24.25 -21.71
N SER A 159 37.86 -23.66 -20.85
CA SER A 159 37.37 -24.27 -19.62
C SER A 159 35.85 -24.37 -19.57
N GLY A 160 35.13 -23.79 -20.51
CA GLY A 160 33.67 -23.66 -20.46
C GLY A 160 33.16 -22.70 -19.35
N GLY A 161 34.10 -22.02 -18.68
CA GLY A 161 33.78 -21.07 -17.60
C GLY A 161 33.44 -19.68 -18.09
N ALA A 162 33.14 -18.80 -17.15
CA ALA A 162 32.93 -17.38 -17.40
C ALA A 162 33.44 -16.55 -16.22
N LEU A 163 33.85 -15.33 -16.53
CA LEU A 163 34.20 -14.30 -15.56
C LEU A 163 33.14 -13.20 -15.62
N SER A 164 32.51 -12.95 -14.52
CA SER A 164 31.48 -11.93 -14.37
C SER A 164 31.81 -11.00 -13.22
N GLY A 165 31.66 -9.71 -13.43
CA GLY A 165 31.87 -8.70 -12.39
C GLY A 165 31.00 -7.48 -12.66
N VAL A 166 30.42 -6.96 -11.60
CA VAL A 166 29.59 -5.76 -11.64
C VAL A 166 30.01 -4.83 -10.51
N LYS A 167 30.10 -3.55 -10.81
CA LYS A 167 30.25 -2.49 -9.82
C LYS A 167 28.89 -1.93 -9.49
N VAL A 168 28.52 -1.96 -8.21
CA VAL A 168 27.36 -1.24 -7.70
C VAL A 168 27.86 0.09 -7.17
N GLU A 169 27.44 1.18 -7.79
CA GLU A 169 27.89 2.53 -7.45
C GLU A 169 26.96 3.18 -6.43
N ASP A 170 25.66 2.93 -6.55
CA ASP A 170 24.63 3.46 -5.65
C ASP A 170 23.35 2.60 -5.74
N GLY A 171 22.48 2.71 -4.72
CA GLY A 171 21.18 2.05 -4.68
C GLY A 171 21.22 0.59 -4.25
N GLN A 172 20.26 -0.21 -4.70
CA GLN A 172 20.06 -1.59 -4.28
C GLN A 172 19.97 -2.55 -5.47
N VAL A 173 20.70 -3.64 -5.35
CA VAL A 173 20.70 -4.76 -6.32
C VAL A 173 20.39 -6.06 -5.59
N GLU A 174 19.44 -6.83 -6.10
CA GLU A 174 19.15 -8.20 -5.67
C GLU A 174 19.82 -9.16 -6.65
N VAL A 175 20.56 -10.12 -6.13
CA VAL A 175 21.41 -11.00 -6.93
C VAL A 175 21.05 -12.45 -6.73
N GLN A 176 20.88 -13.16 -7.83
CA GLN A 176 20.70 -14.60 -7.89
C GLN A 176 21.83 -15.20 -8.70
N ALA A 177 22.90 -15.60 -8.01
CA ALA A 177 24.08 -16.17 -8.63
C ALA A 177 23.89 -17.68 -8.87
N GLN A 178 24.33 -18.15 -10.04
CA GLN A 178 24.25 -19.56 -10.42
C GLN A 178 25.16 -20.46 -9.53
N LYS A 179 24.59 -21.57 -9.04
CA LYS A 179 25.37 -22.61 -8.36
C LYS A 179 26.21 -23.36 -9.40
N ARG A 180 27.54 -23.28 -9.32
CA ARG A 180 28.45 -24.00 -10.19
C ARG A 180 29.11 -25.15 -9.46
N PRO A 181 29.05 -26.37 -9.95
CA PRO A 181 29.86 -27.49 -9.43
C PRO A 181 31.34 -27.30 -9.79
N GLY A 182 32.24 -27.58 -8.86
CA GLY A 182 33.68 -27.53 -9.06
C GLY A 182 34.39 -26.51 -8.18
N ALA A 183 35.53 -26.93 -7.61
CA ALA A 183 36.42 -26.04 -6.89
C ALA A 183 37.21 -25.21 -7.92
N GLY A 184 37.08 -23.88 -7.87
CA GLY A 184 38.12 -23.04 -8.40
C GLY A 184 37.86 -22.03 -9.48
N ALA A 185 36.67 -21.84 -10.01
CA ALA A 185 36.44 -20.64 -10.80
C ALA A 185 36.26 -19.43 -9.84
N PRO A 186 36.90 -18.27 -10.11
CA PRO A 186 36.46 -17.07 -9.48
C PRO A 186 34.99 -16.94 -9.85
N GLY A 187 34.15 -16.99 -8.83
CA GLY A 187 32.74 -16.81 -9.00
C GLY A 187 32.49 -15.40 -9.48
N PHE A 188 31.23 -15.07 -9.54
CA PHE A 188 30.76 -13.72 -9.75
C PHE A 188 31.32 -12.79 -8.65
N GLN A 189 31.75 -11.60 -9.03
CA GLN A 189 32.24 -10.56 -8.12
C GLN A 189 31.39 -9.30 -8.22
N ILE A 190 31.15 -8.68 -7.06
CA ILE A 190 30.59 -7.34 -6.99
C ILE A 190 31.60 -6.42 -6.33
N SER A 191 31.97 -5.36 -7.02
CA SER A 191 32.70 -4.27 -6.44
C SER A 191 31.74 -3.15 -6.00
N THR A 192 32.09 -2.48 -4.90
CA THR A 192 31.41 -1.29 -4.40
C THR A 192 32.46 -0.24 -4.03
N PRO A 193 32.08 1.04 -3.84
CA PRO A 193 33.03 2.03 -3.38
C PRO A 193 33.74 1.68 -2.08
N GLN A 194 33.14 0.88 -1.19
CA GLN A 194 33.68 0.51 0.12
C GLN A 194 34.34 -0.87 0.17
N GLY A 195 34.01 -1.79 -0.77
CA GLY A 195 34.52 -3.15 -0.67
C GLY A 195 34.28 -4.02 -1.89
N LEU A 196 34.68 -5.29 -1.74
CA LEU A 196 34.56 -6.34 -2.74
C LEU A 196 33.78 -7.53 -2.17
N LEU A 197 32.84 -8.07 -2.95
CA LEU A 197 32.06 -9.24 -2.60
C LEU A 197 32.37 -10.36 -3.58
N GLY A 198 32.92 -11.46 -3.07
CA GLY A 198 33.15 -12.71 -3.80
C GLY A 198 32.00 -13.67 -3.60
N VAL A 199 31.36 -14.10 -4.67
CA VAL A 199 30.08 -14.82 -4.63
C VAL A 199 30.17 -16.18 -5.30
N ARG A 200 29.56 -17.20 -4.67
CA ARG A 200 29.48 -18.53 -5.25
C ARG A 200 28.12 -19.18 -5.00
N GLY A 201 27.23 -19.12 -5.99
CA GLY A 201 25.95 -19.83 -5.96
C GLY A 201 25.02 -19.38 -4.83
N THR A 202 24.78 -18.09 -4.72
CA THR A 202 24.09 -17.44 -3.60
C THR A 202 22.94 -16.57 -4.06
N GLU A 203 21.95 -16.42 -3.17
CA GLU A 203 20.96 -15.36 -3.27
C GLU A 203 21.24 -14.33 -2.17
N PHE A 204 21.40 -13.06 -2.55
CA PHE A 204 21.79 -12.01 -1.63
C PHE A 204 21.39 -10.63 -2.15
N ARG A 205 21.43 -9.64 -1.30
CA ARG A 205 21.20 -8.24 -1.61
C ARG A 205 22.44 -7.42 -1.31
N VAL A 206 22.70 -6.45 -2.18
CA VAL A 206 23.73 -5.44 -1.97
C VAL A 206 23.06 -4.08 -2.08
N SER A 207 23.24 -3.24 -1.09
CA SER A 207 22.86 -1.84 -1.14
C SER A 207 24.05 -0.95 -0.84
N VAL A 208 24.23 0.05 -1.70
CA VAL A 208 25.23 1.09 -1.56
C VAL A 208 24.49 2.40 -1.28
N ASP A 209 24.89 3.08 -0.24
CA ASP A 209 24.46 4.43 0.06
C ASP A 209 25.66 5.35 -0.18
N ALA A 210 25.67 6.01 -1.34
CA ALA A 210 26.77 6.87 -1.75
C ALA A 210 26.92 8.09 -0.85
N ARG A 211 25.84 8.55 -0.18
CA ARG A 211 25.87 9.70 0.73
C ARG A 211 26.44 9.32 2.10
N ALA A 212 26.01 8.18 2.63
CA ALA A 212 26.51 7.66 3.90
C ALA A 212 27.84 6.91 3.73
N GLU A 213 28.30 6.72 2.50
CA GLU A 213 29.52 5.96 2.15
C GLU A 213 29.53 4.56 2.77
N THR A 214 28.39 3.86 2.71
CA THR A 214 28.23 2.53 3.28
C THR A 214 27.78 1.52 2.23
N THR A 215 28.27 0.28 2.36
CA THR A 215 27.78 -0.87 1.62
C THR A 215 27.16 -1.87 2.59
N ARG A 216 25.95 -2.36 2.31
CA ARG A 216 25.28 -3.43 3.07
C ARG A 216 25.20 -4.66 2.19
N ASN A 217 25.44 -5.82 2.79
CA ASN A 217 25.30 -7.11 2.15
C ASN A 217 24.46 -8.03 3.04
N GLU A 218 23.31 -8.49 2.55
CA GLU A 218 22.42 -9.45 3.23
C GLU A 218 22.35 -10.74 2.43
N VAL A 219 22.78 -11.85 3.04
CA VAL A 219 22.83 -13.18 2.40
C VAL A 219 21.56 -13.96 2.74
N LEU A 220 20.78 -14.31 1.72
CA LEU A 220 19.53 -15.07 1.85
C LEU A 220 19.77 -16.56 1.68
N GLU A 221 20.60 -16.98 0.70
CA GLU A 221 21.04 -18.33 0.45
C GLU A 221 22.55 -18.40 0.19
N GLY A 222 23.21 -19.49 0.64
CA GLY A 222 24.62 -19.74 0.39
C GLY A 222 25.57 -18.92 1.27
N GLN A 223 26.64 -18.39 0.69
CA GLN A 223 27.72 -17.72 1.41
C GLN A 223 28.40 -16.67 0.52
N VAL A 224 28.66 -15.49 1.06
CA VAL A 224 29.37 -14.40 0.38
C VAL A 224 30.61 -14.02 1.18
N MET A 225 31.76 -13.94 0.51
CA MET A 225 32.96 -13.34 1.10
C MET A 225 32.88 -11.82 0.87
N THR A 226 32.87 -11.05 1.95
CA THR A 226 32.85 -9.59 1.90
C THR A 226 34.16 -9.06 2.44
N GLU A 227 34.87 -8.28 1.63
CA GLU A 227 36.15 -7.66 1.95
C GLU A 227 36.05 -6.14 1.86
N GLY A 228 36.75 -5.45 2.71
CA GLY A 228 36.89 -4.01 2.62
C GLY A 228 37.77 -3.59 1.44
N ARG A 229 37.79 -2.29 1.13
CA ARG A 229 38.53 -1.71 -0.01
C ARG A 229 40.03 -2.03 0.00
N ASP A 230 40.64 -2.17 1.16
CA ASP A 230 42.06 -2.48 1.35
C ASP A 230 42.38 -3.98 1.27
N GLY A 231 41.38 -4.85 1.03
CA GLY A 231 41.53 -6.30 1.02
C GLY A 231 41.83 -6.91 2.38
N ARG A 232 41.82 -6.11 3.47
CA ARG A 232 42.05 -6.56 4.82
C ARG A 232 40.77 -7.04 5.48
N ALA A 233 40.91 -8.03 6.38
CA ALA A 233 39.85 -8.52 7.25
C ALA A 233 38.53 -8.91 6.54
N GLY A 234 38.65 -9.66 5.42
CA GLY A 234 37.48 -10.25 4.76
C GLY A 234 36.68 -11.14 5.71
N ARG A 235 35.35 -11.05 5.63
CA ARG A 235 34.43 -11.87 6.40
C ARG A 235 33.57 -12.73 5.50
N SER A 236 33.46 -13.97 5.88
CA SER A 236 32.49 -14.89 5.26
C SER A 236 31.13 -14.69 5.91
N VAL A 237 30.14 -14.33 5.10
CA VAL A 237 28.77 -14.06 5.52
C VAL A 237 27.90 -15.23 5.04
N ALA A 238 27.33 -15.97 5.99
CA ALA A 238 26.46 -17.10 5.71
C ALA A 238 25.01 -16.67 5.52
N ALA A 239 24.21 -17.57 4.95
CA ALA A 239 22.76 -17.39 4.81
C ALA A 239 22.08 -16.97 6.13
N GLY A 240 21.22 -15.98 6.09
CA GLY A 240 20.51 -15.41 7.24
C GLY A 240 21.31 -14.39 8.04
N PHE A 241 22.45 -13.94 7.52
CA PHE A 241 23.27 -12.89 8.12
C PHE A 241 23.53 -11.74 7.14
N GLY A 242 23.82 -10.57 7.68
CA GLY A 242 24.22 -9.39 6.94
C GLY A 242 25.42 -8.71 7.57
N VAL A 243 26.12 -7.89 6.80
CA VAL A 243 27.25 -7.06 7.23
C VAL A 243 27.12 -5.67 6.62
N VAL A 244 27.76 -4.72 7.28
CA VAL A 244 27.94 -3.35 6.76
C VAL A 244 29.43 -3.13 6.56
N VAL A 245 29.79 -2.56 5.41
CA VAL A 245 31.13 -2.02 5.13
C VAL A 245 31.03 -0.52 5.21
N ASP A 246 31.74 0.07 6.13
CA ASP A 246 31.74 1.51 6.34
C ASP A 246 32.66 2.27 5.37
N ARG A 247 32.66 3.60 5.45
CA ARG A 247 33.50 4.48 4.63
C ARG A 247 35.00 4.20 4.73
N SER A 248 35.46 3.61 5.82
CA SER A 248 36.86 3.21 6.01
C SER A 248 37.21 1.89 5.35
N GLY A 249 36.22 1.16 4.84
CA GLY A 249 36.37 -0.21 4.33
C GLY A 249 36.34 -1.26 5.45
N THR A 250 35.97 -0.91 6.68
CA THR A 250 35.86 -1.87 7.77
C THR A 250 34.55 -2.67 7.65
N VAL A 251 34.68 -4.01 7.66
CA VAL A 251 33.53 -4.93 7.61
C VAL A 251 33.07 -5.24 9.04
N THR A 252 31.81 -4.93 9.36
CA THR A 252 31.23 -5.28 10.67
C THR A 252 31.18 -6.80 10.90
N PRO A 253 31.12 -7.27 12.15
CA PRO A 253 30.74 -8.64 12.42
C PRO A 253 29.40 -8.99 11.79
N PRO A 254 29.20 -10.23 11.26
CA PRO A 254 27.93 -10.65 10.71
C PRO A 254 26.80 -10.56 11.76
N VAL A 255 25.71 -9.87 11.40
CA VAL A 255 24.50 -9.70 12.22
C VAL A 255 23.41 -10.59 11.65
N ARG A 256 22.66 -11.27 12.51
CA ARG A 256 21.53 -12.10 12.08
C ARG A 256 20.43 -11.21 11.50
N LEU A 257 19.97 -11.52 10.30
CA LEU A 257 18.86 -10.81 9.66
C LEU A 257 17.56 -10.99 10.45
N LEU A 258 16.79 -9.93 10.51
CA LEU A 258 15.49 -9.92 11.15
C LEU A 258 14.55 -10.98 10.55
N ALA A 259 13.70 -11.56 11.39
CA ALA A 259 12.68 -12.51 10.97
C ALA A 259 11.67 -11.85 10.02
N PRO A 260 11.01 -12.63 9.15
CA PRO A 260 9.93 -12.13 8.32
C PRO A 260 8.82 -11.53 9.18
N PRO A 261 8.20 -10.42 8.78
CA PRO A 261 6.99 -9.91 9.42
C PRO A 261 5.83 -10.91 9.33
N ASP A 262 4.98 -10.93 10.37
CA ASP A 262 3.78 -11.76 10.37
C ASP A 262 2.68 -11.12 9.50
N VAL A 263 2.37 -11.77 8.39
CA VAL A 263 1.35 -11.39 7.41
C VAL A 263 0.12 -12.31 7.42
N SER A 264 0.05 -13.25 8.36
CA SER A 264 -0.98 -14.31 8.40
C SER A 264 -2.41 -13.76 8.54
N ALA A 265 -2.56 -12.61 9.18
CA ALA A 265 -3.85 -11.95 9.39
C ALA A 265 -4.22 -10.96 8.26
N TRP A 266 -3.42 -10.85 7.21
CA TRP A 266 -3.72 -9.94 6.11
C TRP A 266 -4.85 -10.48 5.24
N PRO A 267 -5.84 -9.64 4.87
CA PRO A 267 -6.94 -10.08 4.04
C PRO A 267 -6.47 -10.38 2.60
N ALA A 268 -6.97 -11.49 2.05
CA ALA A 268 -6.71 -11.86 0.66
C ALA A 268 -7.54 -11.02 -0.34
N LEU A 269 -8.64 -10.40 0.10
CA LEU A 269 -9.45 -9.49 -0.71
C LEU A 269 -9.36 -8.09 -0.13
N GLN A 270 -9.05 -7.13 -0.99
CA GLN A 270 -9.04 -5.70 -0.71
C GLN A 270 -10.11 -5.02 -1.55
N GLU A 271 -10.99 -4.25 -0.90
CA GLU A 271 -12.14 -3.62 -1.54
C GLU A 271 -12.10 -2.08 -1.47
N ARG A 272 -10.95 -1.52 -1.14
CA ARG A 272 -10.76 -0.07 -1.02
C ARG A 272 -9.60 0.39 -1.89
N VAL A 273 -9.74 1.54 -2.52
CA VAL A 273 -8.72 2.16 -3.38
C VAL A 273 -7.42 2.37 -2.62
N LEU A 274 -7.50 2.82 -1.37
CA LEU A 274 -6.35 2.86 -0.47
C LEU A 274 -6.22 1.51 0.22
N VAL A 275 -5.33 0.67 -0.31
CA VAL A 275 -5.02 -0.64 0.27
C VAL A 275 -4.19 -0.45 1.55
N ARG A 276 -4.58 -1.11 2.62
CA ARG A 276 -3.94 -1.02 3.93
C ARG A 276 -3.65 -2.39 4.51
N PHE A 277 -2.40 -2.57 4.96
CA PHE A 277 -1.99 -3.77 5.67
C PHE A 277 -1.45 -3.40 7.05
N PRO A 278 -2.05 -3.88 8.14
CA PRO A 278 -1.55 -3.64 9.48
C PRO A 278 -0.24 -4.39 9.68
N ILE A 279 0.73 -3.76 10.33
CA ILE A 279 2.01 -4.36 10.70
C ILE A 279 2.02 -4.57 12.21
N ARG A 280 2.34 -5.79 12.63
CA ARG A 280 2.66 -6.05 14.04
C ARG A 280 4.10 -5.64 14.31
N PRO A 281 4.35 -4.69 15.23
CA PRO A 281 5.69 -4.28 15.57
C PRO A 281 6.55 -5.44 16.04
N GLN A 282 7.81 -5.47 15.62
CA GLN A 282 8.80 -6.46 16.03
C GLN A 282 9.96 -5.75 16.75
N PRO A 283 10.62 -6.41 17.71
CA PRO A 283 11.81 -5.84 18.37
C PRO A 283 12.92 -5.53 17.37
N ALA A 284 13.68 -4.47 17.65
CA ALA A 284 14.83 -3.99 16.85
C ALA A 284 14.51 -3.56 15.42
N VAL A 285 13.24 -3.43 15.05
CA VAL A 285 12.80 -2.94 13.74
C VAL A 285 12.63 -1.43 13.78
N VAL A 286 13.23 -0.73 12.82
CA VAL A 286 13.09 0.73 12.65
C VAL A 286 12.18 1.09 11.48
N ALA A 287 12.05 0.19 10.50
CA ALA A 287 11.17 0.38 9.35
C ALA A 287 10.79 -0.97 8.72
N TYR A 288 9.78 -0.91 7.87
CA TYR A 288 9.38 -2.02 7.01
C TYR A 288 9.42 -1.57 5.56
N ARG A 289 9.94 -2.42 4.69
CA ARG A 289 9.91 -2.20 3.25
C ARG A 289 8.99 -3.22 2.60
N ALA A 290 8.05 -2.73 1.80
CA ALA A 290 7.10 -3.56 1.07
C ALA A 290 7.23 -3.32 -0.43
N GLN A 291 7.20 -4.39 -1.19
CA GLN A 291 7.22 -4.36 -2.65
C GLN A 291 6.03 -5.12 -3.19
N VAL A 292 5.35 -4.52 -4.15
CA VAL A 292 4.15 -5.08 -4.80
C VAL A 292 4.46 -5.38 -6.25
N ALA A 293 4.06 -6.56 -6.69
CA ALA A 293 4.12 -6.97 -8.09
C ALA A 293 2.80 -7.64 -8.51
N ALA A 294 2.60 -7.84 -9.80
CA ALA A 294 1.49 -8.65 -10.28
C ALA A 294 1.59 -10.08 -9.73
N ALA A 295 0.47 -10.75 -9.47
CA ALA A 295 0.48 -12.13 -8.95
C ALA A 295 1.21 -13.11 -9.88
N ALA A 296 1.23 -12.84 -11.18
CA ALA A 296 1.94 -13.62 -12.19
C ALA A 296 3.47 -13.41 -12.22
N ASP A 297 4.01 -12.45 -11.42
CA ASP A 297 5.44 -12.15 -11.34
C ASP A 297 6.06 -12.61 -10.01
N PRO A 298 6.35 -13.92 -9.83
CA PRO A 298 6.92 -14.46 -8.60
C PRO A 298 8.34 -13.97 -8.30
N ALA A 299 9.05 -13.51 -9.30
CA ALA A 299 10.43 -13.04 -9.17
C ALA A 299 10.53 -11.54 -8.84
N PHE A 300 9.41 -10.81 -8.79
CA PHE A 300 9.40 -9.36 -8.65
C PHE A 300 10.29 -8.68 -9.69
N GLU A 301 10.23 -9.15 -10.93
CA GLU A 301 10.96 -8.53 -12.04
C GLU A 301 10.45 -7.12 -12.33
N ARG A 302 9.14 -6.92 -12.17
CA ARG A 302 8.47 -5.62 -12.26
C ARG A 302 7.78 -5.29 -10.94
N VAL A 303 8.44 -4.53 -10.10
CA VAL A 303 7.84 -3.97 -8.87
C VAL A 303 6.97 -2.77 -9.25
N LEU A 304 5.69 -2.85 -8.94
CA LEU A 304 4.71 -1.79 -9.21
C LEU A 304 4.79 -0.69 -8.16
N GLN A 305 5.04 -1.07 -6.90
CA GLN A 305 5.26 -0.14 -5.80
C GLN A 305 6.35 -0.67 -4.87
N ASP A 306 7.19 0.23 -4.38
CA ASP A 306 8.19 0.00 -3.36
C ASP A 306 7.99 1.04 -2.26
N VAL A 307 7.50 0.61 -1.11
CA VAL A 307 7.08 1.48 -0.02
C VAL A 307 7.90 1.19 1.22
N ARG A 308 8.45 2.22 1.84
CA ARG A 308 9.10 2.16 3.15
C ARG A 308 8.21 2.82 4.20
N SER A 309 7.87 2.11 5.26
CA SER A 309 7.03 2.59 6.36
C SER A 309 7.75 2.46 7.70
N THR A 310 7.68 3.50 8.51
CA THR A 310 8.14 3.48 9.92
C THR A 310 6.97 3.31 10.90
N GLY A 311 5.73 3.26 10.37
CA GLY A 311 4.51 3.12 11.16
C GLY A 311 4.00 1.68 11.23
N ALA A 312 2.90 1.50 11.96
CA ALA A 312 2.23 0.22 12.14
C ALA A 312 1.33 -0.18 10.96
N GLU A 313 1.44 0.48 9.81
CA GLU A 313 0.61 0.24 8.63
C GLU A 313 1.39 0.45 7.35
N LEU A 314 1.20 -0.44 6.38
CA LEU A 314 1.59 -0.24 4.99
C LEU A 314 0.39 0.31 4.22
N ARG A 315 0.63 1.32 3.40
CA ARG A 315 -0.37 1.95 2.53
C ARG A 315 0.09 1.87 1.09
N LEU A 316 -0.78 1.31 0.25
CA LEU A 316 -0.55 1.24 -1.19
C LEU A 316 -1.62 2.09 -1.87
N VAL A 317 -1.20 2.93 -2.80
CA VAL A 317 -2.05 3.88 -3.52
C VAL A 317 -2.06 3.54 -5.01
N ASP A 318 -3.10 3.98 -5.72
CA ASP A 318 -3.16 3.94 -7.20
C ASP A 318 -2.91 2.57 -7.85
N LEU A 319 -3.25 1.49 -7.16
CA LEU A 319 -3.29 0.17 -7.77
C LEU A 319 -4.62 -0.02 -8.51
N PRO A 320 -4.62 -0.47 -9.78
CA PRO A 320 -5.84 -0.89 -10.46
C PRO A 320 -6.40 -2.18 -9.84
N ASN A 321 -7.65 -2.54 -10.17
CA ASN A 321 -8.16 -3.87 -9.84
C ASN A 321 -7.27 -4.95 -10.44
N GLY A 322 -7.02 -6.02 -9.69
CA GLY A 322 -6.18 -7.12 -10.15
C GLY A 322 -5.67 -8.01 -9.02
N ASP A 323 -4.94 -9.03 -9.42
CA ASP A 323 -4.30 -9.96 -8.49
C ASP A 323 -2.83 -9.57 -8.30
N TYR A 324 -2.43 -9.49 -7.05
CA TYR A 324 -1.13 -8.99 -6.63
C TYR A 324 -0.44 -9.92 -5.66
N ARG A 325 0.87 -9.79 -5.63
CA ARG A 325 1.73 -10.28 -4.56
C ARG A 325 2.46 -9.13 -3.90
N ILE A 326 2.55 -9.20 -2.61
CA ILE A 326 3.34 -8.27 -1.81
C ILE A 326 4.38 -9.07 -1.03
N ARG A 327 5.62 -8.59 -1.04
CA ARG A 327 6.63 -9.03 -0.10
C ARG A 327 6.97 -7.91 0.85
N VAL A 328 7.13 -8.23 2.11
CA VAL A 328 7.47 -7.27 3.15
C VAL A 328 8.62 -7.79 3.99
N ARG A 329 9.52 -6.91 4.35
CA ARG A 329 10.69 -7.19 5.18
C ARG A 329 10.90 -6.10 6.21
N ALA A 330 11.45 -6.47 7.35
CA ALA A 330 11.83 -5.56 8.42
C ALA A 330 13.23 -4.98 8.15
N GLU A 331 13.50 -3.77 8.60
CA GLU A 331 14.79 -3.08 8.50
C GLU A 331 15.27 -2.73 9.90
N ASP A 332 16.53 -3.05 10.22
CA ASP A 332 17.15 -2.74 11.51
C ASP A 332 17.81 -1.35 11.53
N ALA A 333 18.35 -0.96 12.67
CA ALA A 333 19.00 0.33 12.86
C ALA A 333 20.28 0.54 12.02
N GLN A 334 20.88 -0.53 11.48
CA GLN A 334 22.00 -0.46 10.55
C GLN A 334 21.53 -0.37 9.08
N GLY A 335 20.23 -0.45 8.85
CA GLY A 335 19.61 -0.48 7.52
C GLY A 335 19.71 -1.84 6.84
N LEU A 336 20.07 -2.90 7.57
CA LEU A 336 20.03 -4.26 7.06
C LEU A 336 18.58 -4.75 6.94
N GLN A 337 18.23 -5.27 5.77
CA GLN A 337 16.89 -5.76 5.50
C GLN A 337 16.78 -7.24 5.85
N GLY A 338 15.78 -7.59 6.63
CA GLY A 338 15.48 -8.94 7.07
C GLY A 338 14.97 -9.87 5.95
N ARG A 339 14.45 -11.03 6.36
CA ARG A 339 13.84 -11.99 5.43
C ARG A 339 12.48 -11.50 4.97
N ASP A 340 12.08 -11.89 3.77
CA ASP A 340 10.80 -11.56 3.18
C ASP A 340 9.66 -12.42 3.75
N ALA A 341 8.53 -11.77 4.09
CA ALA A 341 7.23 -12.42 4.16
C ALA A 341 6.47 -12.14 2.86
N LEU A 342 5.73 -13.12 2.36
CA LEU A 342 4.97 -13.05 1.12
C LEU A 342 3.48 -13.16 1.41
N HIS A 343 2.66 -12.34 0.74
CA HIS A 343 1.21 -12.42 0.79
C HIS A 343 0.63 -12.20 -0.61
N LEU A 344 -0.43 -12.94 -0.94
CA LEU A 344 -1.20 -12.78 -2.17
C LEU A 344 -2.52 -12.09 -1.85
N PHE A 345 -2.90 -11.12 -2.66
CA PHE A 345 -4.19 -10.46 -2.49
C PHE A 345 -4.79 -10.06 -3.84
N THR A 346 -6.11 -10.03 -3.87
CA THR A 346 -6.90 -9.48 -4.97
C THR A 346 -7.39 -8.10 -4.56
N LEU A 347 -7.18 -7.10 -5.40
CA LEU A 347 -7.79 -5.77 -5.27
C LEU A 347 -9.01 -5.69 -6.18
N LYS A 348 -10.19 -5.50 -5.58
CA LYS A 348 -11.45 -5.26 -6.28
C LYS A 348 -12.13 -4.05 -5.66
N ALA A 349 -11.59 -2.86 -5.90
CA ALA A 349 -12.01 -1.59 -5.31
C ALA A 349 -12.83 -0.71 -6.28
N ARG A 350 -12.77 -1.01 -7.58
CA ARG A 350 -13.44 -0.23 -8.62
C ARG A 350 -14.46 -1.07 -9.42
N PRO A 351 -15.56 -0.47 -9.91
CA PRO A 351 -15.97 0.92 -9.65
C PRO A 351 -16.23 1.15 -8.16
N GLU A 352 -15.91 2.36 -7.66
CA GLU A 352 -16.12 2.69 -6.26
C GLU A 352 -17.61 2.70 -5.91
N PRO A 353 -18.00 2.34 -4.66
CA PRO A 353 -19.38 2.42 -4.26
C PRO A 353 -19.87 3.87 -4.23
N PRO A 354 -21.14 4.14 -4.61
CA PRO A 354 -21.68 5.48 -4.59
C PRO A 354 -21.84 6.01 -3.16
N LEU A 355 -21.73 7.32 -2.99
CA LEU A 355 -21.98 7.98 -1.71
C LEU A 355 -23.49 8.14 -1.50
N PRO A 356 -24.08 7.59 -0.41
CA PRO A 356 -25.47 7.84 -0.06
C PRO A 356 -25.73 9.34 0.20
N THR A 357 -26.78 9.89 -0.42
CA THR A 357 -27.21 11.29 -0.25
C THR A 357 -28.53 11.42 0.50
N GLY A 358 -29.34 10.36 0.55
CA GLY A 358 -30.59 10.33 1.28
C GLY A 358 -31.11 8.91 1.51
N PRO A 359 -31.76 8.66 2.67
CA PRO A 359 -31.83 9.49 3.88
C PRO A 359 -30.45 9.62 4.55
N GLY A 360 -30.27 10.70 5.33
CA GLY A 360 -29.01 10.91 6.07
C GLY A 360 -28.68 9.78 7.05
N PRO A 361 -27.45 9.74 7.59
CA PRO A 361 -27.03 8.69 8.52
C PRO A 361 -27.96 8.57 9.73
N LYS A 362 -28.45 7.36 10.02
CA LYS A 362 -29.37 7.07 11.15
C LYS A 362 -30.68 7.88 11.12
N ALA A 363 -31.10 8.32 9.94
CA ALA A 363 -32.34 9.09 9.78
C ALA A 363 -33.55 8.29 10.29
N VAL A 364 -34.52 9.03 10.81
CA VAL A 364 -35.87 8.55 11.13
C VAL A 364 -36.82 9.15 10.10
N VAL A 365 -37.60 8.32 9.45
CA VAL A 365 -38.55 8.68 8.39
C VAL A 365 -39.93 8.18 8.79
N SER A 366 -40.99 8.96 8.51
CA SER A 366 -42.37 8.53 8.76
C SER A 366 -43.03 8.05 7.46
N GLY A 367 -43.80 6.98 7.59
CA GLY A 367 -44.57 6.42 6.48
C GLY A 367 -44.29 4.95 6.21
N ALA A 368 -44.80 4.46 5.11
CA ALA A 368 -44.59 3.09 4.62
C ALA A 368 -43.69 3.06 3.39
N ARG A 369 -43.14 4.20 2.99
CA ARG A 369 -42.26 4.38 1.83
C ARG A 369 -40.90 4.88 2.27
N LEU A 370 -39.87 4.32 1.70
CA LEU A 370 -38.47 4.70 1.91
C LEU A 370 -37.86 5.14 0.59
N ASP A 371 -37.53 6.41 0.47
CA ASP A 371 -36.85 6.99 -0.68
C ASP A 371 -35.34 7.01 -0.42
N LEU A 372 -34.59 6.27 -1.22
CA LEU A 372 -33.15 6.13 -1.15
C LEU A 372 -32.49 6.88 -2.31
N ALA A 373 -31.45 7.64 -2.04
CA ALA A 373 -30.74 8.41 -3.04
C ALA A 373 -29.23 8.37 -2.82
N TRP A 374 -28.47 8.51 -3.91
CA TRP A 374 -27.01 8.47 -3.89
C TRP A 374 -26.40 9.37 -4.97
N ALA A 375 -25.11 9.65 -4.84
CA ALA A 375 -24.36 10.39 -5.86
C ALA A 375 -23.99 9.48 -7.03
N SER A 376 -23.90 10.04 -8.24
CA SER A 376 -23.38 9.32 -9.40
C SER A 376 -21.89 9.03 -9.26
N VAL A 377 -21.46 7.91 -9.85
CA VAL A 377 -20.06 7.51 -9.98
C VAL A 377 -19.71 7.43 -11.46
N ASP A 378 -18.68 8.12 -11.90
CA ASP A 378 -18.33 8.25 -13.34
C ASP A 378 -18.11 6.90 -14.03
N GLU A 379 -17.52 5.95 -13.33
CA GLU A 379 -17.26 4.60 -13.85
C GLU A 379 -18.49 3.68 -13.86
N ALA A 380 -19.58 4.07 -13.17
CA ALA A 380 -20.77 3.23 -13.04
C ALA A 380 -21.74 3.44 -14.22
N ARG A 381 -22.26 2.36 -14.74
CA ARG A 381 -23.39 2.36 -15.68
C ARG A 381 -24.72 2.06 -15.00
N SER A 382 -24.66 1.34 -13.89
CA SER A 382 -25.81 0.99 -13.06
C SER A 382 -25.37 0.77 -11.62
N TYR A 383 -26.33 0.56 -10.74
CA TYR A 383 -26.11 0.34 -9.33
C TYR A 383 -26.84 -0.90 -8.85
N ARG A 384 -26.30 -1.54 -7.82
CA ARG A 384 -26.96 -2.59 -7.06
C ARG A 384 -27.28 -2.07 -5.67
N LEU A 385 -28.53 -2.21 -5.26
CA LEU A 385 -29.03 -1.81 -3.95
C LEU A 385 -29.50 -3.04 -3.19
N GLN A 386 -29.10 -3.16 -1.94
CA GLN A 386 -29.62 -4.16 -1.00
C GLN A 386 -30.25 -3.46 0.19
N LEU A 387 -31.42 -3.94 0.63
CA LEU A 387 -32.14 -3.52 1.82
C LEU A 387 -32.42 -4.74 2.70
N ALA A 388 -32.15 -4.66 4.01
CA ALA A 388 -32.33 -5.76 4.96
C ALA A 388 -32.88 -5.28 6.31
N ARG A 389 -33.27 -6.21 7.16
CA ARG A 389 -33.64 -5.97 8.55
C ARG A 389 -32.46 -6.12 9.52
N ASP A 390 -31.35 -6.71 9.07
CA ASP A 390 -30.15 -6.92 9.87
C ASP A 390 -28.95 -6.19 9.27
N GLU A 391 -28.07 -5.67 10.13
CA GLU A 391 -26.87 -4.91 9.73
C GLU A 391 -25.84 -5.75 8.96
N ALA A 392 -25.84 -7.06 9.22
CA ALA A 392 -24.92 -7.96 8.53
C ALA A 392 -25.35 -8.28 7.10
N MET A 393 -26.53 -7.81 6.68
CA MET A 393 -27.08 -7.99 5.33
C MET A 393 -27.16 -9.45 4.88
N ARG A 394 -27.48 -10.36 5.80
CA ARG A 394 -27.49 -11.82 5.54
C ARG A 394 -28.65 -12.23 4.65
N GLU A 395 -29.81 -11.65 4.89
CA GLU A 395 -31.04 -11.93 4.16
C GLU A 395 -31.65 -10.61 3.66
N PRO A 396 -31.21 -10.07 2.53
CA PRO A 396 -31.80 -8.85 1.98
C PRO A 396 -33.27 -9.08 1.61
N ILE A 397 -34.16 -8.24 2.10
CA ILE A 397 -35.57 -8.21 1.70
C ILE A 397 -35.76 -7.61 0.31
N GLN A 398 -34.79 -6.80 -0.14
CA GLN A 398 -34.68 -6.28 -1.51
C GLN A 398 -33.24 -6.43 -1.97
N ASP A 399 -33.03 -6.92 -3.18
CA ASP A 399 -31.74 -6.97 -3.89
C ASP A 399 -31.99 -6.55 -5.34
N GLN A 400 -31.87 -5.26 -5.59
CA GLN A 400 -32.12 -4.64 -6.88
C GLN A 400 -30.80 -4.47 -7.62
N ARG A 401 -30.71 -4.97 -8.83
CA ARG A 401 -29.55 -4.87 -9.71
C ARG A 401 -29.85 -3.99 -10.90
N THR A 402 -28.80 -3.51 -11.55
CA THR A 402 -28.89 -2.74 -12.80
C THR A 402 -29.78 -1.50 -12.70
N LEU A 403 -29.80 -0.85 -11.55
CA LEU A 403 -30.51 0.42 -11.38
C LEU A 403 -29.80 1.51 -12.17
N ALA A 404 -30.47 2.08 -13.17
CA ALA A 404 -29.89 3.10 -14.05
C ALA A 404 -29.84 4.50 -13.44
N GLY A 405 -30.67 4.77 -12.43
CA GLY A 405 -30.77 6.08 -11.78
C GLY A 405 -29.98 6.17 -10.46
N THR A 406 -30.01 7.35 -9.87
CA THR A 406 -29.37 7.64 -8.57
C THR A 406 -30.35 7.70 -7.42
N ALA A 407 -31.54 7.14 -7.59
CA ALA A 407 -32.59 7.06 -6.57
C ALA A 407 -33.42 5.78 -6.75
N TRP A 408 -33.94 5.29 -5.63
CA TRP A 408 -34.85 4.15 -5.59
C TRP A 408 -35.83 4.29 -4.45
N SER A 409 -37.08 3.93 -4.69
CA SER A 409 -38.13 3.96 -3.67
C SER A 409 -38.62 2.56 -3.36
N VAL A 410 -38.84 2.26 -2.10
CA VAL A 410 -39.42 1.01 -1.62
C VAL A 410 -40.71 1.35 -0.89
N ASP A 411 -41.82 0.82 -1.38
CA ASP A 411 -43.15 1.02 -0.81
C ASP A 411 -43.57 -0.15 0.08
N ALA A 412 -44.66 0.06 0.84
CA ALA A 412 -45.30 -0.95 1.69
C ALA A 412 -44.39 -1.55 2.76
N LEU A 413 -43.43 -0.80 3.25
CA LEU A 413 -42.56 -1.22 4.34
C LEU A 413 -43.28 -1.09 5.68
N ALA A 414 -43.19 -2.14 6.53
CA ALA A 414 -43.63 -2.05 7.91
C ALA A 414 -42.69 -1.19 8.77
N PRO A 415 -43.18 -0.50 9.78
CA PRO A 415 -42.33 0.26 10.71
C PRO A 415 -41.21 -0.60 11.30
N GLY A 416 -40.07 0.00 11.57
CA GLY A 416 -38.91 -0.64 12.15
C GLY A 416 -37.59 -0.15 11.59
N VAL A 417 -36.50 -0.81 11.99
CA VAL A 417 -35.15 -0.48 11.55
C VAL A 417 -34.82 -1.25 10.29
N TYR A 418 -34.21 -0.54 9.34
CA TYR A 418 -33.71 -1.06 8.08
C TYR A 418 -32.27 -0.70 7.89
N PHE A 419 -31.58 -1.56 7.17
CA PHE A 419 -30.19 -1.37 6.75
C PHE A 419 -30.11 -1.48 5.24
N TRP A 420 -29.31 -0.63 4.61
CA TRP A 420 -29.16 -0.66 3.17
C TRP A 420 -27.73 -0.33 2.75
N ARG A 421 -27.33 -0.84 1.59
CA ARG A 421 -26.02 -0.60 0.99
C ARG A 421 -26.11 -0.58 -0.52
N LEU A 422 -25.10 0.03 -1.12
CA LEU A 422 -25.00 0.21 -2.57
C LEU A 422 -23.66 -0.29 -3.09
N ALA A 423 -23.69 -0.80 -4.30
CA ALA A 423 -22.51 -1.05 -5.13
C ALA A 423 -22.70 -0.42 -6.50
N SER A 424 -21.62 0.03 -7.11
CA SER A 424 -21.59 0.46 -8.51
C SER A 424 -21.34 -0.73 -9.42
N GLU A 425 -21.97 -0.73 -10.60
CA GLU A 425 -21.78 -1.75 -11.63
C GLU A 425 -21.30 -1.08 -12.94
N ARG A 426 -20.16 -1.51 -13.48
CA ARG A 426 -19.67 -1.09 -14.79
C ARG A 426 -20.31 -1.94 -15.91
N SER A 427 -20.66 -3.17 -15.58
CA SER A 427 -21.42 -4.10 -16.41
C SER A 427 -22.11 -5.15 -15.54
N ALA A 428 -22.94 -6.02 -16.12
CA ALA A 428 -23.60 -7.12 -15.41
C ALA A 428 -22.60 -8.09 -14.70
N THR A 429 -21.36 -8.16 -15.19
CA THR A 429 -20.30 -9.01 -14.65
C THR A 429 -19.21 -8.26 -13.92
N ASP A 430 -19.22 -6.93 -13.94
CA ASP A 430 -18.22 -6.06 -13.29
C ASP A 430 -18.88 -5.16 -12.26
N GLN A 431 -19.16 -5.74 -11.10
CA GLN A 431 -19.63 -5.04 -9.91
C GLN A 431 -18.45 -4.67 -9.02
N GLY A 432 -18.44 -3.45 -8.51
CA GLY A 432 -17.53 -3.00 -7.45
C GLY A 432 -17.95 -3.50 -6.07
N PRO A 433 -17.19 -3.14 -5.03
CA PRO A 433 -17.54 -3.49 -3.65
C PRO A 433 -18.82 -2.77 -3.22
N PHE A 434 -19.47 -3.33 -2.20
CA PHE A 434 -20.52 -2.59 -1.50
C PHE A 434 -19.91 -1.50 -0.61
N GLY A 435 -20.57 -0.35 -0.59
CA GLY A 435 -20.28 0.72 0.35
C GLY A 435 -20.68 0.38 1.79
N PRO A 436 -20.41 1.31 2.72
CA PRO A 436 -20.80 1.15 4.12
C PRO A 436 -22.31 0.97 4.25
N VAL A 437 -22.72 0.07 5.15
CA VAL A 437 -24.12 -0.13 5.49
C VAL A 437 -24.69 1.11 6.15
N GLN A 438 -25.83 1.59 5.66
CA GLN A 438 -26.58 2.71 6.19
C GLN A 438 -27.74 2.19 7.03
N ARG A 439 -28.02 2.85 8.17
CA ARG A 439 -29.17 2.56 9.02
C ARG A 439 -30.23 3.63 8.84
N VAL A 440 -31.48 3.25 8.69
CA VAL A 440 -32.66 4.11 8.68
C VAL A 440 -33.75 3.51 9.54
N GLU A 441 -34.51 4.35 10.23
CA GLU A 441 -35.64 3.91 11.04
C GLU A 441 -36.94 4.42 10.42
N LEU A 442 -37.87 3.53 10.11
CA LEU A 442 -39.17 3.85 9.55
C LEU A 442 -40.22 3.81 10.67
N ARG A 443 -40.90 4.92 10.90
CA ARG A 443 -41.99 5.05 11.87
C ARG A 443 -43.33 5.14 11.17
N ALA A 444 -44.37 4.62 11.81
CA ALA A 444 -45.71 4.73 11.28
C ALA A 444 -46.16 6.19 11.16
N LEU A 445 -46.97 6.47 10.17
CA LEU A 445 -47.68 7.74 10.13
C LEU A 445 -48.63 7.85 11.34
N PRO A 446 -48.89 9.07 11.86
CA PRO A 446 -49.86 9.23 12.91
C PRO A 446 -51.25 8.82 12.40
N ALA A 447 -52.00 8.14 13.24
CA ALA A 447 -53.38 7.82 12.93
C ALA A 447 -54.21 9.07 12.68
N PRO A 448 -55.19 9.02 11.79
CA PRO A 448 -56.14 10.14 11.60
C PRO A 448 -56.80 10.51 12.94
N LEU A 449 -56.95 11.82 13.17
CA LEU A 449 -57.69 12.28 14.34
C LEU A 449 -59.15 11.82 14.28
N PRO A 450 -59.71 11.27 15.37
CA PRO A 450 -61.15 11.07 15.43
C PRO A 450 -61.89 12.39 15.36
N PRO A 451 -63.14 12.41 14.85
CA PRO A 451 -63.94 13.61 14.81
C PRO A 451 -64.07 14.27 16.21
N PRO A 452 -63.79 15.59 16.32
CA PRO A 452 -63.92 16.29 17.58
C PRO A 452 -65.37 16.24 18.09
N ARG A 453 -65.51 16.02 19.40
CA ARG A 453 -66.84 16.14 20.06
C ARG A 453 -67.02 17.58 20.49
N VAL A 454 -68.00 18.25 19.83
CA VAL A 454 -68.35 19.63 20.13
C VAL A 454 -69.47 19.61 21.13
N GLY A 455 -69.20 20.10 22.34
CA GLY A 455 -70.19 20.32 23.38
C GLY A 455 -70.67 21.76 23.36
N GLU A 456 -71.52 22.14 24.32
CA GLU A 456 -72.09 23.51 24.41
C GLU A 456 -71.01 24.58 24.56
N ASP A 457 -70.03 24.32 25.40
CA ASP A 457 -68.98 25.29 25.73
C ASP A 457 -67.56 24.72 25.54
N SER A 458 -67.43 23.45 25.19
CA SER A 458 -66.14 22.82 25.05
C SER A 458 -66.00 21.94 23.82
N LEU A 459 -64.79 21.88 23.27
CA LEU A 459 -64.36 20.94 22.27
C LEU A 459 -63.52 19.90 22.93
N LYS A 460 -63.85 18.62 22.73
CA LYS A 460 -63.08 17.47 23.21
C LYS A 460 -62.48 16.70 22.05
N LEU A 461 -61.18 16.48 22.11
CA LEU A 461 -60.40 15.67 21.21
C LEU A 461 -59.73 14.57 22.06
N ALA A 462 -59.70 13.36 21.52
CA ALA A 462 -58.91 12.29 22.08
C ALA A 462 -58.29 11.50 20.93
N TRP A 463 -57.06 11.02 21.13
CA TRP A 463 -56.30 10.26 20.13
C TRP A 463 -55.46 9.17 20.81
N GLU A 464 -54.90 8.29 20.00
CA GLU A 464 -53.94 7.31 20.47
C GLU A 464 -52.52 7.88 20.49
N GLY A 465 -51.80 7.67 21.58
CA GLY A 465 -50.41 8.11 21.72
C GLY A 465 -49.55 7.07 22.42
N LEU A 466 -48.25 7.12 22.22
CA LEU A 466 -47.28 6.30 22.88
C LEU A 466 -46.81 6.94 24.22
N PRO A 467 -46.39 6.17 25.21
CA PRO A 467 -45.87 6.73 26.44
C PRO A 467 -44.69 7.68 26.22
N GLY A 468 -44.73 8.84 26.85
CA GLY A 468 -43.70 9.87 26.78
C GLY A 468 -43.73 10.75 25.55
N GLN A 469 -44.73 10.61 24.65
CA GLN A 469 -44.93 11.55 23.54
C GLN A 469 -45.52 12.87 24.03
N THR A 470 -45.16 13.93 23.37
CA THR A 470 -45.80 15.26 23.47
C THR A 470 -46.49 15.59 22.15
N PHE A 471 -47.64 16.24 22.22
CA PHE A 471 -48.47 16.51 21.07
C PHE A 471 -48.62 18.01 20.84
N GLU A 472 -48.56 18.40 19.58
CA GLU A 472 -48.85 19.76 19.13
C GLU A 472 -50.08 19.71 18.26
N VAL A 473 -51.16 20.37 18.72
CA VAL A 473 -52.47 20.43 18.06
C VAL A 473 -52.70 21.83 17.56
N GLU A 474 -53.01 21.94 16.30
CA GLU A 474 -53.28 23.23 15.61
C GLU A 474 -54.69 23.27 15.10
N PHE A 475 -55.29 24.48 15.23
CA PHE A 475 -56.62 24.79 14.75
C PHE A 475 -56.55 25.97 13.79
N ALA A 476 -57.29 25.92 12.69
CA ALA A 476 -57.39 26.98 11.66
C ALA A 476 -58.80 27.07 11.10
N ARG A 477 -59.08 28.20 10.40
CA ARG A 477 -60.33 28.41 9.65
C ARG A 477 -60.25 27.83 8.23
N SER A 478 -59.08 27.47 7.76
CA SER A 478 -58.85 26.94 6.41
C SER A 478 -58.03 25.63 6.47
N ALA A 479 -58.20 24.79 5.49
CA ALA A 479 -57.55 23.47 5.41
C ALA A 479 -56.02 23.54 5.18
N ASP A 480 -55.51 24.65 4.71
CA ASP A 480 -54.09 24.91 4.45
C ASP A 480 -53.32 25.36 5.69
N PHE A 481 -54.03 25.72 6.78
CA PHE A 481 -53.44 26.23 8.01
C PHE A 481 -52.55 27.45 7.79
N ALA A 482 -52.87 28.28 6.79
CA ALA A 482 -52.13 29.52 6.49
C ALA A 482 -52.17 30.51 7.67
N VAL A 483 -53.29 30.56 8.39
CA VAL A 483 -53.47 31.34 9.62
C VAL A 483 -53.94 30.39 10.73
N LEU A 484 -53.16 30.33 11.81
CA LEU A 484 -53.51 29.51 12.97
C LEU A 484 -54.40 30.33 13.93
N GLU A 485 -55.55 29.80 14.25
CA GLU A 485 -56.45 30.37 15.28
C GLU A 485 -55.96 30.01 16.68
N LEU A 486 -55.42 28.76 16.84
CA LEU A 486 -55.01 28.26 18.12
C LEU A 486 -53.96 27.14 17.95
N THR A 487 -52.91 27.16 18.79
CA THR A 487 -51.97 26.06 18.94
C THR A 487 -51.94 25.62 20.41
N ARG A 488 -51.94 24.32 20.65
CA ARG A 488 -51.84 23.74 21.98
C ARG A 488 -50.80 22.65 22.01
N ARG A 489 -50.02 22.58 23.08
CA ARG A 489 -49.09 21.48 23.37
C ARG A 489 -49.57 20.77 24.60
N THR A 490 -49.53 19.44 24.60
CA THR A 490 -49.96 18.57 25.70
C THR A 490 -49.16 17.30 25.72
N GLU A 491 -48.99 16.71 26.92
CA GLU A 491 -48.44 15.37 27.15
C GLU A 491 -49.54 14.32 27.26
N GLN A 492 -50.80 14.78 27.26
CA GLN A 492 -51.96 13.88 27.36
C GLN A 492 -52.50 13.58 25.96
N SER A 493 -52.96 12.35 25.75
CA SER A 493 -53.60 11.93 24.49
C SER A 493 -55.06 12.42 24.39
N ALA A 494 -55.37 13.53 25.03
CA ALA A 494 -56.67 14.18 24.98
C ALA A 494 -56.51 15.68 25.21
N LEU A 495 -57.41 16.45 24.63
CA LEU A 495 -57.48 17.90 24.78
C LEU A 495 -58.94 18.35 24.94
N GLU A 496 -59.20 19.14 25.97
CA GLU A 496 -60.46 19.83 26.15
C GLU A 496 -60.19 21.34 26.16
N LEU A 497 -60.91 22.09 25.31
CA LEU A 497 -60.72 23.54 25.19
C LEU A 497 -61.97 24.22 24.67
N ARG A 498 -62.04 25.54 24.89
CA ARG A 498 -63.05 26.42 24.26
C ARG A 498 -62.45 27.12 23.06
N LEU A 499 -63.12 27.07 21.92
CA LEU A 499 -62.74 27.79 20.73
C LEU A 499 -63.22 29.24 20.74
N PRO A 500 -62.49 30.15 20.08
CA PRO A 500 -62.76 31.60 20.18
C PRO A 500 -64.04 32.07 19.44
N GLY A 501 -64.70 31.17 18.70
CA GLY A 501 -65.94 31.54 18.01
C GLY A 501 -66.61 30.36 17.29
N THR A 502 -67.79 30.63 16.74
CA THR A 502 -68.57 29.62 15.97
C THR A 502 -68.11 29.54 14.50
N GLY A 503 -68.55 28.53 13.79
CA GLY A 503 -68.26 28.30 12.38
C GLY A 503 -67.39 27.08 12.10
N ARG A 504 -66.90 26.98 10.88
CA ARG A 504 -66.10 25.86 10.42
C ARG A 504 -64.64 26.00 10.85
N TYR A 505 -64.05 24.92 11.34
CA TYR A 505 -62.68 24.80 11.75
C TYR A 505 -62.03 23.55 11.13
N TRP A 506 -60.70 23.60 11.11
CA TRP A 506 -59.86 22.46 10.78
C TRP A 506 -58.90 22.22 11.94
N VAL A 507 -58.60 20.95 12.22
CA VAL A 507 -57.66 20.55 13.24
C VAL A 507 -56.67 19.57 12.65
N ARG A 508 -55.41 19.68 13.01
CA ARG A 508 -54.34 18.72 12.76
C ARG A 508 -53.47 18.57 14.00
N MET A 509 -52.77 17.46 14.08
CA MET A 509 -51.91 17.18 15.20
C MET A 509 -50.61 16.52 14.70
N ARG A 510 -49.52 16.77 15.42
CA ARG A 510 -48.29 15.99 15.30
C ARG A 510 -47.79 15.58 16.67
N ALA A 511 -47.07 14.45 16.72
CA ALA A 511 -46.41 13.96 17.92
C ALA A 511 -44.91 14.30 17.87
N ARG A 512 -44.35 14.57 19.03
CA ARG A 512 -42.92 14.58 19.29
C ARG A 512 -42.59 13.41 20.20
N ASP A 513 -41.71 12.51 19.77
CA ASP A 513 -41.27 11.36 20.53
C ASP A 513 -40.24 11.72 21.61
N PRO A 514 -40.04 10.89 22.62
CA PRO A 514 -39.07 11.12 23.70
C PRO A 514 -37.62 11.29 23.21
N ASP A 515 -37.26 10.72 22.06
CA ASP A 515 -35.95 10.88 21.42
C ASP A 515 -35.79 12.19 20.64
N GLY A 516 -36.83 13.03 20.64
CA GLY A 516 -36.85 14.33 19.99
C GLY A 516 -37.36 14.34 18.55
N PHE A 517 -37.64 13.15 17.97
CA PHE A 517 -38.24 13.09 16.63
C PHE A 517 -39.59 13.74 16.58
N VAL A 518 -39.82 14.58 15.57
CA VAL A 518 -41.10 15.26 15.32
C VAL A 518 -41.75 14.63 14.10
N GLY A 519 -42.83 13.92 14.31
CA GLY A 519 -43.61 13.31 13.23
C GLY A 519 -44.33 14.33 12.35
N PRO A 520 -44.81 13.90 11.19
CA PRO A 520 -45.66 14.75 10.34
C PRO A 520 -47.01 15.06 11.02
N TYR A 521 -47.68 16.07 10.56
CA TYR A 521 -49.06 16.31 10.96
C TYR A 521 -49.99 15.23 10.44
N THR A 522 -51.06 14.93 11.22
CA THR A 522 -52.18 14.14 10.73
C THR A 522 -52.87 14.82 9.56
N ALA A 523 -53.60 14.06 8.76
CA ALA A 523 -54.51 14.66 7.80
C ALA A 523 -55.46 15.66 8.49
N PRO A 524 -55.70 16.85 7.92
CA PRO A 524 -56.61 17.82 8.47
C PRO A 524 -58.04 17.27 8.64
N GLN A 525 -58.61 17.42 9.83
CA GLN A 525 -59.99 17.04 10.13
C GLN A 525 -60.85 18.27 10.24
N ALA A 526 -61.91 18.34 9.42
CA ALA A 526 -62.89 19.45 9.49
C ALA A 526 -63.98 19.17 10.54
N PHE A 527 -64.38 20.20 11.22
CA PHE A 527 -65.54 20.18 12.12
C PHE A 527 -66.22 21.55 12.18
N THR A 528 -67.44 21.60 12.72
CA THR A 528 -68.19 22.84 12.84
C THR A 528 -68.56 23.08 14.30
N VAL A 529 -68.27 24.29 14.78
CA VAL A 529 -68.77 24.77 16.09
C VAL A 529 -70.10 25.45 15.83
N PRO A 530 -71.20 24.92 16.30
CA PRO A 530 -72.54 25.42 16.00
C PRO A 530 -72.74 26.81 16.62
N ASN A 531 -73.52 27.62 15.94
CA ASN A 531 -74.01 28.83 16.52
C ASN A 531 -75.31 28.53 17.29
N CYS A 532 -75.33 28.77 18.61
CA CYS A 532 -76.47 28.52 19.44
C CYS A 532 -77.00 29.85 20.02
N LEU A 533 -78.29 29.89 20.27
CA LEU A 533 -78.87 30.95 21.08
C LEU A 533 -78.31 30.90 22.50
N ARG A 534 -77.85 32.04 23.02
CA ARG A 534 -77.27 32.11 24.38
C ARG A 534 -78.16 32.85 25.31
N ASP A 535 -78.35 32.40 26.53
CA ASP A 535 -79.01 33.06 27.61
C ASP A 535 -78.15 34.21 28.16
N GLY A 536 -78.71 34.97 29.10
CA GLY A 536 -78.05 36.12 29.76
C GLY A 536 -76.78 35.68 30.55
N GLN A 537 -76.52 34.37 30.73
CA GLN A 537 -75.35 33.79 31.37
C GLN A 537 -74.39 33.18 30.33
N GLN A 538 -74.60 33.48 29.05
CA GLN A 538 -73.81 32.99 27.93
C GLN A 538 -73.86 31.44 27.70
N ARG A 539 -74.88 30.74 28.25
CA ARG A 539 -75.11 29.30 27.99
C ARG A 539 -76.04 29.12 26.81
N CYS A 540 -75.85 28.08 26.00
CA CYS A 540 -76.73 27.71 24.91
C CYS A 540 -78.14 27.41 25.46
N VAL A 541 -79.19 28.02 24.87
CA VAL A 541 -80.58 27.75 25.24
C VAL A 541 -80.96 26.34 24.76
N GLY A 542 -81.44 25.49 25.69
CA GLY A 542 -81.89 24.12 25.38
C GLY A 542 -83.25 24.18 24.66
N GLY A 543 -83.44 23.31 23.63
CA GLY A 543 -84.75 23.02 23.02
C GLY A 543 -85.63 22.18 23.91
N ALA A 544 -86.90 22.07 23.60
CA ALA A 544 -87.89 21.31 24.38
C ALA A 544 -87.61 19.79 24.44
N ASP A 545 -86.72 19.29 23.61
CA ASP A 545 -86.21 17.94 23.45
C ASP A 545 -84.82 17.68 24.10
N GLY A 546 -84.34 18.68 24.88
CA GLY A 546 -83.06 18.57 25.61
C GLY A 546 -81.82 18.84 24.74
N GLY A 547 -81.95 19.14 23.47
CA GLY A 547 -80.88 19.56 22.58
C GLY A 547 -80.75 21.12 22.56
N SER A 548 -79.52 21.61 22.27
CA SER A 548 -79.29 23.05 22.09
C SER A 548 -80.02 23.57 20.88
N VAL A 549 -80.66 24.73 20.97
CA VAL A 549 -81.29 25.43 19.82
C VAL A 549 -80.17 25.98 18.94
N LEU A 550 -80.02 25.38 17.79
CA LEU A 550 -79.02 25.76 16.79
C LEU A 550 -79.60 26.79 15.82
N ILE A 551 -78.81 27.80 15.51
CA ILE A 551 -79.16 28.80 14.46
C ILE A 551 -78.39 28.35 13.19
N SER A 552 -79.12 28.09 12.12
CA SER A 552 -78.50 27.93 10.81
C SER A 552 -77.85 29.23 10.36
N PRO A 553 -76.67 29.19 9.71
CA PRO A 553 -75.95 30.38 9.30
C PRO A 553 -76.70 31.21 8.31
#